data_562f7a87bbe9312dcaf77da0684ad465
#
_entry.id   562f7a87bbe9312dcaf77da0684ad465
#
_cell.length_a   1.000
_cell.length_b   1.000
_cell.length_c   1.000
_cell.angle_alpha   90.00
_cell.angle_beta   90.00
_cell.angle_gamma   90.00
#
_symmetry.space_group_name_H-M   'P 1'
#
loop_
_entity.id
_entity.type
_entity.pdbx_description
1 polymer ?
#
loop_
_entity_poly.entity_id
_entity_poly.type
_entity_poly.pdbx_seq_one_letter_code
_entity_poly.pdbx_strand_id
1 'polypeptide(L)'
;MSDLSYALDGEGLARVALGDPGMKALLKDAHRSGIRVVTSAMTLVEACHGKIGQPVRDWAVSGVVVEPVTQSVAEEAIRLLRSTGLHGDQYAIAAALAAIAGRQRGRAVVFTSDADGMGKLCGAGVRVRGL
;
A
#
# COMPACT_ATOMS: atom_id res chain seq x y z
N MET A 1 12.47 -11.87 13.33
CA MET A 1 11.84 -11.16 12.19
C MET A 1 10.37 -11.47 12.14
N SER A 2 9.56 -10.47 11.90
CA SER A 2 8.12 -10.65 11.77
C SER A 2 7.76 -11.17 10.37
N ASP A 3 6.81 -12.12 10.30
CA ASP A 3 6.21 -12.55 9.04
C ASP A 3 4.99 -11.69 8.68
N LEU A 4 4.92 -10.49 9.23
CA LEU A 4 3.87 -9.53 8.99
C LEU A 4 4.43 -8.36 8.20
N SER A 5 3.69 -7.89 7.20
CA SER A 5 3.99 -6.69 6.44
C SER A 5 2.80 -5.75 6.47
N TYR A 6 3.07 -4.46 6.44
CA TYR A 6 2.06 -3.41 6.26
C TYR A 6 2.19 -2.83 4.86
N ALA A 7 1.07 -2.66 4.18
CA ALA A 7 1.03 -1.99 2.88
C ALA A 7 0.19 -0.72 3.01
N LEU A 8 0.71 0.38 2.50
CA LEU A 8 0.04 1.68 2.56
C LEU A 8 -0.50 2.05 1.18
N ASP A 9 -1.78 2.46 1.12
CA ASP A 9 -2.33 3.05 -0.09
C ASP A 9 -1.95 4.53 -0.20
N GLY A 10 -2.46 5.22 -1.23
CA GLY A 10 -2.14 6.62 -1.48
C GLY A 10 -2.47 7.54 -0.32
N GLU A 11 -3.63 7.34 0.31
CA GLU A 11 -4.03 8.15 1.47
C GLU A 11 -3.14 7.87 2.66
N GLY A 12 -2.82 6.61 2.93
CA GLY A 12 -1.92 6.23 4.02
C GLY A 12 -0.54 6.85 3.86
N LEU A 13 0.01 6.77 2.64
CA LEU A 13 1.32 7.34 2.34
C LEU A 13 1.30 8.87 2.43
N ALA A 14 0.23 9.50 1.93
CA ALA A 14 0.08 10.95 2.02
C ALA A 14 0.00 11.42 3.48
N ARG A 15 -0.69 10.68 4.34
CA ARG A 15 -0.75 11.00 5.77
C ARG A 15 0.62 10.92 6.43
N VAL A 16 1.44 9.95 6.06
CA VAL A 16 2.84 9.89 6.51
C VAL A 16 3.59 11.14 6.10
N ALA A 17 3.49 11.51 4.82
CA ALA A 17 4.17 12.69 4.27
C ALA A 17 3.74 13.99 4.96
N LEU A 18 2.46 14.10 5.31
CA LEU A 18 1.89 15.28 5.95
C LEU A 18 2.04 15.28 7.48
N GLY A 19 2.69 14.26 8.03
CA GLY A 19 3.02 14.22 9.45
C GLY A 19 1.87 13.79 10.36
N ASP A 20 0.91 13.02 9.84
CA ASP A 20 -0.19 12.51 10.66
C ASP A 20 0.35 11.71 11.87
N PRO A 21 -0.03 12.09 13.11
CA PRO A 21 0.54 11.42 14.29
C PRO A 21 0.22 9.93 14.38
N GLY A 22 -0.97 9.53 13.97
CA GLY A 22 -1.39 8.12 14.00
C GLY A 22 -0.55 7.27 13.06
N MET A 23 -0.33 7.75 11.83
CA MET A 23 0.48 7.04 10.85
C MET A 23 1.96 7.02 11.25
N LYS A 24 2.47 8.10 11.82
CA LYS A 24 3.84 8.13 12.32
C LYS A 24 4.05 7.12 13.44
N ALA A 25 3.10 7.02 14.36
CA ALA A 25 3.13 6.03 15.43
C ALA A 25 3.09 4.61 14.88
N LEU A 26 2.22 4.36 13.89
CA LEU A 26 2.12 3.06 13.25
C LEU A 26 3.45 2.63 12.61
N LEU A 27 4.11 3.52 11.89
CA LEU A 27 5.39 3.23 11.27
C LEU A 27 6.48 2.98 12.31
N LYS A 28 6.51 3.77 13.36
CA LYS A 28 7.48 3.61 14.44
C LYS A 28 7.33 2.25 15.12
N ASP A 29 6.09 1.87 15.42
CA ASP A 29 5.82 0.57 16.03
C ASP A 29 6.16 -0.59 15.09
N ALA A 30 5.87 -0.43 13.80
CA ALA A 30 6.23 -1.42 12.80
C ALA A 30 7.74 -1.65 12.75
N HIS A 31 8.53 -0.58 12.72
CA HIS A 31 9.98 -0.67 12.71
C HIS A 31 10.51 -1.34 13.97
N ARG A 32 9.96 -1.02 15.12
CA ARG A 32 10.36 -1.65 16.39
C ARG A 32 10.08 -3.14 16.41
N SER A 33 9.00 -3.56 15.78
CA SER A 33 8.54 -4.96 15.78
C SER A 33 9.10 -5.76 14.60
N GLY A 34 9.95 -5.16 13.77
CA GLY A 34 10.49 -5.81 12.58
C GLY A 34 9.45 -6.04 11.48
N ILE A 35 8.38 -5.26 11.48
CA ILE A 35 7.32 -5.34 10.46
C ILE A 35 7.76 -4.51 9.26
N ARG A 36 7.77 -5.14 8.08
CA ARG A 36 8.11 -4.47 6.83
C ARG A 36 6.94 -3.60 6.39
N VAL A 37 7.23 -2.35 6.03
CA VAL A 37 6.21 -1.42 5.51
C VAL A 37 6.49 -1.21 4.03
N VAL A 38 5.50 -1.49 3.19
CA VAL A 38 5.64 -1.46 1.74
C VAL A 38 4.55 -0.57 1.11
N THR A 39 4.83 -0.11 -0.08
CA THR A 39 3.84 0.51 -0.97
C THR A 39 4.24 0.22 -2.42
N SER A 40 3.41 0.57 -3.38
CA SER A 40 3.78 0.39 -4.78
C SER A 40 4.34 1.68 -5.37
N ALA A 41 5.15 1.54 -6.42
CA ALA A 41 5.66 2.69 -7.16
C ALA A 41 4.52 3.56 -7.72
N MET A 42 3.40 2.96 -8.13
CA MET A 42 2.25 3.71 -8.63
C MET A 42 1.47 4.40 -7.50
N THR A 43 1.43 3.78 -6.32
CA THR A 43 0.86 4.43 -5.13
C THR A 43 1.67 5.69 -4.76
N LEU A 44 2.98 5.63 -4.91
CA LEU A 44 3.84 6.79 -4.69
C LEU A 44 3.48 7.93 -5.63
N VAL A 45 3.25 7.63 -6.92
CA VAL A 45 2.81 8.63 -7.90
C VAL A 45 1.46 9.23 -7.49
N GLU A 46 0.52 8.40 -7.08
CA GLU A 46 -0.82 8.84 -6.66
C GLU A 46 -0.77 9.76 -5.43
N ALA A 47 0.05 9.40 -4.44
CA ALA A 47 0.13 10.12 -3.17
C ALA A 47 0.90 11.43 -3.27
N CYS A 48 1.93 11.48 -4.11
CA CYS A 48 2.89 12.58 -4.13
C CYS A 48 2.57 13.56 -5.27
N HIS A 49 1.46 14.27 -5.12
CA HIS A 49 1.07 15.34 -6.04
C HIS A 49 1.50 16.72 -5.50
N GLY A 50 1.09 17.79 -6.17
CA GLY A 50 1.59 19.15 -6.04
C GLY A 50 1.80 19.75 -4.64
N LYS A 51 1.15 19.24 -3.60
CA LYS A 51 1.32 19.75 -2.23
C LYS A 51 2.46 19.07 -1.48
N ILE A 52 3.01 17.99 -2.02
CA ILE A 52 4.07 17.23 -1.38
C ILE A 52 5.34 17.41 -2.21
N GLY A 53 6.25 18.24 -1.71
CA GLY A 53 7.53 18.49 -2.36
C GLY A 53 8.49 17.31 -2.19
N GLN A 54 9.55 17.31 -2.99
CA GLN A 54 10.51 16.22 -3.00
C GLN A 54 11.14 15.91 -1.64
N PRO A 55 11.58 16.90 -0.83
CA PRO A 55 12.18 16.58 0.49
C PRO A 55 11.21 15.86 1.42
N VAL A 56 9.93 16.26 1.42
CA VAL A 56 8.89 15.63 2.23
C VAL A 56 8.62 14.21 1.75
N ARG A 57 8.55 14.03 0.44
CA ARG A 57 8.39 12.72 -0.18
C ARG A 57 9.54 11.79 0.18
N ASP A 58 10.77 12.26 0.03
CA ASP A 58 11.96 11.47 0.32
C ASP A 58 12.00 11.04 1.79
N TRP A 59 11.61 11.95 2.68
CA TRP A 59 11.48 11.62 4.10
C TRP A 59 10.41 10.56 4.36
N ALA A 60 9.24 10.71 3.75
CA ALA A 60 8.13 9.77 3.93
C ALA A 60 8.49 8.36 3.49
N VAL A 61 9.17 8.22 2.34
CA VAL A 61 9.52 6.90 1.82
C VAL A 61 10.79 6.31 2.45
N SER A 62 11.52 7.07 3.27
CA SER A 62 12.74 6.55 3.90
C SER A 62 12.47 5.37 4.83
N GLY A 63 11.27 5.27 5.41
CA GLY A 63 10.85 4.16 6.25
C GLY A 63 9.95 3.15 5.53
N VAL A 64 9.78 3.26 4.22
CA VAL A 64 8.84 2.45 3.43
C VAL A 64 9.58 1.85 2.25
N VAL A 65 9.33 0.56 1.99
CA VAL A 65 9.88 -0.09 0.80
C VAL A 65 8.92 0.16 -0.37
N VAL A 66 9.42 0.81 -1.41
CA VAL A 66 8.65 1.07 -2.62
C VAL A 66 8.86 -0.08 -3.59
N GLU A 67 7.84 -0.92 -3.76
CA GLU A 67 7.91 -2.08 -4.64
C GLU A 67 7.57 -1.67 -6.07
N PRO A 68 8.32 -2.16 -7.07
CA PRO A 68 8.03 -1.85 -8.46
C PRO A 68 6.76 -2.57 -8.93
N VAL A 69 6.04 -1.94 -9.86
CA VAL A 69 4.93 -2.58 -10.55
C VAL A 69 5.51 -3.24 -11.80
N THR A 70 5.94 -4.47 -11.65
CA THR A 70 6.48 -5.29 -12.72
C THR A 70 5.36 -5.82 -13.61
N GLN A 71 5.70 -6.41 -14.74
CA GLN A 71 4.71 -7.09 -15.59
C GLN A 71 3.97 -8.18 -14.81
N SER A 72 4.70 -8.94 -14.00
CA SER A 72 4.10 -9.99 -13.16
C SER A 72 3.08 -9.43 -12.17
N VAL A 73 3.38 -8.30 -11.53
CA VAL A 73 2.44 -7.61 -10.64
C VAL A 73 1.24 -7.10 -11.43
N ALA A 74 1.46 -6.54 -12.61
CA ALA A 74 0.38 -6.05 -13.47
C ALA A 74 -0.57 -7.17 -13.89
N GLU A 75 -0.04 -8.34 -14.26
CA GLU A 75 -0.86 -9.50 -14.62
C GLU A 75 -1.71 -9.98 -13.44
N GLU A 76 -1.15 -10.01 -12.25
CA GLU A 76 -1.91 -10.34 -11.05
C GLU A 76 -3.02 -9.30 -10.78
N ALA A 77 -2.71 -8.02 -10.92
CA ALA A 77 -3.69 -6.94 -10.75
C ALA A 77 -4.85 -7.09 -11.74
N ILE A 78 -4.56 -7.43 -13.00
CA ILE A 78 -5.58 -7.68 -14.02
C ILE A 78 -6.49 -8.83 -13.57
N ARG A 79 -5.91 -9.90 -13.07
CA ARG A 79 -6.68 -11.05 -12.58
C ARG A 79 -7.60 -10.68 -11.43
N LEU A 80 -7.11 -9.89 -10.48
CA LEU A 80 -7.90 -9.41 -9.35
C LEU A 80 -9.06 -8.54 -9.80
N LEU A 81 -8.81 -7.63 -10.74
CA LEU A 81 -9.87 -6.77 -11.28
C LEU A 81 -10.95 -7.59 -11.98
N ARG A 82 -10.56 -8.57 -12.78
CA ARG A 82 -11.52 -9.43 -13.49
C ARG A 82 -12.38 -10.25 -12.53
N SER A 83 -11.78 -10.79 -11.47
CA SER A 83 -12.52 -11.61 -10.51
C SER A 83 -13.52 -10.81 -9.68
N THR A 84 -13.29 -9.50 -9.51
CA THR A 84 -14.15 -8.64 -8.70
C THR A 84 -15.15 -7.84 -9.52
N GLY A 85 -14.94 -7.72 -10.83
CA GLY A 85 -15.74 -6.84 -11.70
C GLY A 85 -15.50 -5.35 -11.48
N LEU A 86 -14.45 -4.97 -10.75
CA LEU A 86 -14.08 -3.57 -10.55
C LEU A 86 -13.42 -3.01 -11.81
N HIS A 87 -13.66 -1.72 -12.07
CA HIS A 87 -13.13 -1.06 -13.27
C HIS A 87 -11.66 -0.69 -13.11
N GLY A 88 -10.85 -1.05 -14.11
CA GLY A 88 -9.41 -0.82 -14.09
C GLY A 88 -9.02 0.65 -14.07
N ASP A 89 -9.79 1.52 -14.72
CA ASP A 89 -9.52 2.96 -14.73
C ASP A 89 -9.64 3.60 -13.33
N GLN A 90 -10.47 3.03 -12.47
CA GLN A 90 -10.66 3.52 -11.11
C GLN A 90 -9.81 2.76 -10.09
N TYR A 91 -9.60 1.46 -10.30
CA TYR A 91 -9.01 0.57 -9.29
C TYR A 91 -7.65 -0.01 -9.68
N ALA A 92 -7.03 0.46 -10.75
CA ALA A 92 -5.74 -0.08 -11.23
C ALA A 92 -4.65 0.01 -10.16
N ILE A 93 -4.52 1.16 -9.51
CA ILE A 93 -3.48 1.38 -8.50
C ILE A 93 -3.77 0.52 -7.26
N ALA A 94 -5.02 0.47 -6.82
CA ALA A 94 -5.43 -0.37 -5.70
C ALA A 94 -5.18 -1.86 -5.99
N ALA A 95 -5.47 -2.31 -7.21
CA ALA A 95 -5.24 -3.70 -7.62
C ALA A 95 -3.74 -4.05 -7.62
N ALA A 96 -2.90 -3.13 -8.08
CA ALA A 96 -1.45 -3.31 -8.05
C ALA A 96 -0.95 -3.43 -6.59
N LEU A 97 -1.46 -2.59 -5.70
CA LEU A 97 -1.10 -2.67 -4.28
C LEU A 97 -1.58 -3.98 -3.65
N ALA A 98 -2.80 -4.41 -3.96
CA ALA A 98 -3.32 -5.70 -3.49
C ALA A 98 -2.46 -6.87 -3.97
N ALA A 99 -2.01 -6.83 -5.23
CA ALA A 99 -1.12 -7.84 -5.78
C ALA A 99 0.23 -7.87 -5.04
N ILE A 100 0.79 -6.70 -4.77
CA ILE A 100 2.05 -6.58 -4.01
C ILE A 100 1.87 -7.09 -2.58
N ALA A 101 0.77 -6.72 -1.92
CA ALA A 101 0.48 -7.18 -0.56
C ALA A 101 0.37 -8.71 -0.50
N GLY A 102 -0.29 -9.32 -1.49
CA GLY A 102 -0.44 -10.77 -1.57
C GLY A 102 0.86 -11.53 -1.81
N ARG A 103 1.89 -10.86 -2.28
CA ARG A 103 3.22 -11.45 -2.54
C ARG A 103 4.17 -11.31 -1.38
N GLN A 104 3.79 -10.56 -0.35
CA GLN A 104 4.64 -10.42 0.83
C GLN A 104 4.74 -11.75 1.56
N ARG A 105 5.92 -11.98 2.15
CA ARG A 105 6.14 -13.18 2.93
C ARG A 105 5.27 -13.14 4.19
N GLY A 106 4.56 -14.22 4.47
CA GLY A 106 3.67 -14.30 5.61
C GLY A 106 2.37 -13.52 5.39
N ARG A 107 1.92 -12.84 6.41
CA ARG A 107 0.67 -12.08 6.39
C ARG A 107 0.92 -10.62 6.02
N ALA A 108 -0.09 -10.00 5.43
CA ALA A 108 -0.05 -8.57 5.13
C ALA A 108 -1.31 -7.89 5.62
N VAL A 109 -1.17 -6.64 6.02
CA VAL A 109 -2.29 -5.74 6.35
C VAL A 109 -2.20 -4.54 5.42
N VAL A 110 -3.25 -4.28 4.67
CA VAL A 110 -3.35 -3.09 3.81
C VAL A 110 -4.13 -2.02 4.54
N PHE A 111 -3.53 -0.86 4.72
CA PHE A 111 -4.18 0.33 5.28
C PHE A 111 -4.66 1.21 4.13
N THR A 112 -5.96 1.48 4.09
CA THR A 112 -6.59 2.10 2.92
C THR A 112 -7.74 3.03 3.31
N SER A 113 -7.96 4.06 2.50
CA SER A 113 -9.13 4.91 2.60
C SER A 113 -10.38 4.28 1.98
N ASP A 114 -10.22 3.19 1.22
CA ASP A 114 -11.32 2.45 0.59
C ASP A 114 -11.28 0.98 1.01
N ALA A 115 -11.72 0.72 2.24
CA ALA A 115 -11.70 -0.64 2.80
C ALA A 115 -12.61 -1.58 2.03
N ASP A 116 -13.73 -1.10 1.51
CA ASP A 116 -14.67 -1.94 0.74
C ASP A 116 -14.05 -2.42 -0.58
N GLY A 117 -13.54 -1.49 -1.38
CA GLY A 117 -12.91 -1.82 -2.66
C GLY A 117 -11.66 -2.68 -2.48
N MET A 118 -10.80 -2.30 -1.54
CA MET A 118 -9.59 -3.06 -1.26
C MET A 118 -9.91 -4.45 -0.72
N GLY A 119 -10.94 -4.57 0.11
CA GLY A 119 -11.38 -5.86 0.65
C GLY A 119 -11.84 -6.83 -0.43
N LYS A 120 -12.43 -6.32 -1.51
CA LYS A 120 -12.80 -7.14 -2.68
C LYS A 120 -11.58 -7.63 -3.44
N LEU A 121 -10.54 -6.82 -3.52
CA LEU A 121 -9.33 -7.13 -4.27
C LEU A 121 -8.40 -8.08 -3.53
N CYS A 122 -8.34 -8.00 -2.21
CA CYS A 122 -7.39 -8.79 -1.42
C CYS A 122 -7.86 -10.21 -1.18
N GLY A 123 -6.92 -11.15 -1.22
CA GLY A 123 -7.18 -12.55 -0.92
C GLY A 123 -7.12 -12.86 0.59
N ALA A 124 -7.25 -14.15 0.92
CA ALA A 124 -7.38 -14.62 2.30
C ALA A 124 -6.16 -14.35 3.18
N GLY A 125 -4.96 -14.22 2.60
CA GLY A 125 -3.73 -13.92 3.35
C GLY A 125 -3.51 -12.45 3.66
N VAL A 126 -4.42 -11.58 3.22
CA VAL A 126 -4.28 -10.14 3.34
C VAL A 126 -5.47 -9.57 4.11
N ARG A 127 -5.17 -8.90 5.21
CA ARG A 127 -6.18 -8.20 5.99
C ARG A 127 -6.26 -6.75 5.52
N VAL A 128 -7.47 -6.19 5.52
CA VAL A 128 -7.70 -4.79 5.12
C VAL A 128 -8.18 -4.00 6.32
N ARG A 129 -7.57 -2.83 6.52
CA ARG A 129 -7.96 -1.90 7.58
C ARG A 129 -8.22 -0.52 6.98
N GLY A 130 -9.36 0.06 7.33
CA GLY A 130 -9.68 1.44 6.98
C GLY A 130 -8.85 2.44 7.77
N LEU A 131 -8.51 3.54 7.11
CA LEU A 131 -7.83 4.66 7.73
C LEU A 131 -8.79 5.58 8.47
#